data_2840508beb81f0e8a76993bc1dd05649
#
_entry.id   2840508beb81f0e8a76993bc1dd05649
#
_cell.length_a   1.000
_cell.length_b   1.000
_cell.length_c   1.000
_cell.angle_alpha   90.00
_cell.angle_beta   90.00
_cell.angle_gamma   90.00
#
_symmetry.space_group_name_H-M   'P 1'
#
loop_
_entity.id
_entity.type
_entity.pdbx_description
1 polymer ?
#
loop_
_entity_poly.entity_id
_entity_poly.type
_entity_poly.pdbx_seq_one_letter_code
_entity_poly.pdbx_strand_id
1 'polypeptide(L)'
;TILDAGTGVGNSAKLFSSNLNSQVFGIDASESIEFAYKKYGKIKNIHFLQADIRKLPFKKKFFDFICSDQVLHHTKDTESSFKMLTKLLTKKGIISIYVYRKKGPLREFADNHIRKSTIKMSEKQCMEFSKNMAELGKSLSQIKKKITIKEDIPLLKIKAGTYDIQRFLYWNFLK
;
A
#
# COMPACT_ATOMS: atom_id res chain seq x y z
N THR A 1 -11.20 1.69 20.85
CA THR A 1 -10.09 0.83 20.39
C THR A 1 -9.88 0.97 18.88
N ILE A 2 -8.62 1.11 18.46
CA ILE A 2 -8.22 1.33 17.06
C ILE A 2 -7.29 0.23 16.63
N LEU A 3 -7.49 -0.31 15.41
CA LEU A 3 -6.56 -1.21 14.75
C LEU A 3 -5.94 -0.50 13.54
N ASP A 4 -4.63 -0.46 13.49
CA ASP A 4 -3.83 -0.06 12.33
C ASP A 4 -3.30 -1.35 11.67
N ALA A 5 -4.04 -1.83 10.67
CA ALA A 5 -3.80 -3.11 10.02
C ALA A 5 -2.82 -2.96 8.85
N GLY A 6 -1.57 -3.35 9.05
CA GLY A 6 -0.43 -3.09 8.19
C GLY A 6 0.29 -1.80 8.57
N THR A 7 0.61 -1.66 9.85
CA THR A 7 1.18 -0.42 10.43
C THR A 7 2.58 -0.07 9.89
N GLY A 8 3.29 -1.03 9.27
CA GLY A 8 4.66 -0.84 8.81
C GLY A 8 5.56 -0.35 9.95
N VAL A 9 6.18 0.83 9.76
CA VAL A 9 7.06 1.46 10.77
C VAL A 9 6.30 2.26 11.84
N GLY A 10 4.97 2.13 11.94
CA GLY A 10 4.15 2.63 13.04
C GLY A 10 3.74 4.10 12.98
N ASN A 11 3.91 4.78 11.85
CA ASN A 11 3.60 6.22 11.78
C ASN A 11 2.10 6.52 11.93
N SER A 12 1.22 5.70 11.33
CA SER A 12 -0.24 5.84 11.46
C SER A 12 -0.69 5.51 12.89
N ALA A 13 -0.15 4.42 13.48
CA ALA A 13 -0.42 4.08 14.86
C ALA A 13 -0.04 5.21 15.82
N LYS A 14 1.12 5.88 15.58
CA LYS A 14 1.54 7.07 16.34
C LYS A 14 0.54 8.22 16.19
N LEU A 15 0.04 8.47 14.99
CA LEU A 15 -0.95 9.52 14.76
C LEU A 15 -2.24 9.24 15.53
N PHE A 16 -2.76 8.01 15.47
CA PHE A 16 -3.97 7.60 16.19
C PHE A 16 -3.81 7.65 17.71
N SER A 17 -2.60 7.43 18.23
CA SER A 17 -2.33 7.48 19.67
C SER A 17 -2.38 8.89 20.27
N SER A 18 -2.44 9.92 19.45
CA SER A 18 -2.56 11.31 19.91
C SER A 18 -3.86 11.55 20.69
N ASN A 19 -4.90 10.72 20.45
CA ASN A 19 -6.06 10.66 21.32
C ASN A 19 -5.77 9.72 22.49
N LEU A 20 -5.47 10.31 23.66
CA LEU A 20 -5.09 9.58 24.87
C LEU A 20 -6.16 8.63 25.42
N ASN A 21 -7.43 8.82 25.03
CA ASN A 21 -8.53 7.93 25.39
C ASN A 21 -8.64 6.69 24.49
N SER A 22 -7.83 6.61 23.42
CA SER A 22 -7.81 5.46 22.52
C SER A 22 -6.72 4.47 22.90
N GLN A 23 -6.99 3.18 22.69
CA GLN A 23 -5.98 2.12 22.67
C GLN A 23 -5.74 1.76 21.21
N VAL A 24 -4.49 1.83 20.75
CA VAL A 24 -4.10 1.61 19.36
C VAL A 24 -3.31 0.31 19.25
N PHE A 25 -3.74 -0.55 18.36
CA PHE A 25 -3.07 -1.80 18.04
C PHE A 25 -2.50 -1.71 16.62
N GLY A 26 -1.18 -1.62 16.50
CA GLY A 26 -0.47 -1.64 15.23
C GLY A 26 -0.03 -3.05 14.91
N ILE A 27 -0.47 -3.58 13.77
CA ILE A 27 -0.05 -4.91 13.33
C ILE A 27 0.64 -4.86 11.98
N ASP A 28 1.65 -5.69 11.81
CA ASP A 28 2.30 -5.93 10.51
C ASP A 28 2.83 -7.36 10.46
N ALA A 29 2.83 -7.96 9.27
CA ALA A 29 3.38 -9.31 9.08
C ALA A 29 4.90 -9.30 8.91
N SER A 30 5.49 -8.17 8.57
CA SER A 30 6.91 -8.00 8.29
C SER A 30 7.70 -7.60 9.54
N GLU A 31 9.01 -7.64 9.43
CA GLU A 31 9.96 -7.18 10.46
C GLU A 31 9.89 -5.66 10.70
N SER A 32 9.18 -4.90 9.87
CA SER A 32 8.94 -3.46 10.07
C SER A 32 8.35 -3.17 11.45
N ILE A 33 7.63 -4.14 12.02
CA ILE A 33 7.01 -4.03 13.35
C ILE A 33 8.05 -3.82 14.46
N GLU A 34 9.26 -4.35 14.31
CA GLU A 34 10.35 -4.15 15.27
C GLU A 34 10.82 -2.69 15.27
N PHE A 35 10.90 -2.07 14.07
CA PHE A 35 11.23 -0.65 13.97
C PHE A 35 10.13 0.22 14.58
N ALA A 36 8.86 -0.13 14.34
CA ALA A 36 7.73 0.54 14.97
C ALA A 36 7.81 0.47 16.49
N TYR A 37 8.09 -0.70 17.04
CA TYR A 37 8.22 -0.92 18.47
C TYR A 37 9.42 -0.17 19.05
N LYS A 38 10.60 -0.23 18.43
CA LYS A 38 11.78 0.54 18.89
C LYS A 38 11.50 2.02 18.93
N LYS A 39 10.75 2.55 17.97
CA LYS A 39 10.48 3.98 17.82
C LYS A 39 9.34 4.48 18.73
N TYR A 40 8.28 3.70 18.85
CA TYR A 40 7.04 4.15 19.49
C TYR A 40 6.52 3.25 20.61
N GLY A 41 7.16 2.13 20.90
CA GLY A 41 6.71 1.16 21.91
C GLY A 41 6.70 1.67 23.36
N LYS A 42 7.32 2.83 23.63
CA LYS A 42 7.24 3.50 24.93
C LYS A 42 5.94 4.31 25.13
N ILE A 43 5.13 4.47 24.09
CA ILE A 43 3.86 5.20 24.17
C ILE A 43 2.81 4.27 24.78
N LYS A 44 2.29 4.62 25.95
CA LYS A 44 1.46 3.74 26.79
C LYS A 44 0.21 3.17 26.14
N ASN A 45 -0.37 3.89 25.18
CA ASN A 45 -1.61 3.51 24.50
C ASN A 45 -1.39 2.94 23.09
N ILE A 46 -0.15 2.56 22.75
CA ILE A 46 0.15 1.83 21.51
C ILE A 46 0.64 0.41 21.86
N HIS A 47 0.10 -0.56 21.14
CA HIS A 47 0.46 -1.97 21.23
C HIS A 47 0.84 -2.48 19.86
N PHE A 48 2.08 -2.95 19.69
CA PHE A 48 2.56 -3.52 18.44
C PHE A 48 2.55 -5.04 18.47
N LEU A 49 2.11 -5.67 17.39
CA LEU A 49 2.06 -7.11 17.25
C LEU A 49 2.46 -7.53 15.83
N GLN A 50 3.43 -8.41 15.71
CA GLN A 50 3.72 -9.07 14.44
C GLN A 50 2.67 -10.15 14.16
N ALA A 51 1.83 -9.92 13.16
CA ALA A 51 0.74 -10.83 12.83
C ALA A 51 0.27 -10.68 11.38
N ASP A 52 -0.22 -11.78 10.82
CA ASP A 52 -0.91 -11.79 9.54
C ASP A 52 -2.37 -11.33 9.73
N ILE A 53 -2.80 -10.35 8.92
CA ILE A 53 -4.17 -9.81 8.92
C ILE A 53 -5.23 -10.92 8.83
N ARG A 54 -4.91 -12.04 8.19
CA ARG A 54 -5.82 -13.18 8.02
C ARG A 54 -5.97 -14.05 9.28
N LYS A 55 -5.09 -13.88 10.28
CA LYS A 55 -5.04 -14.72 11.51
C LYS A 55 -4.76 -13.85 12.72
N LEU A 56 -5.63 -12.87 12.99
CA LEU A 56 -5.44 -11.96 14.11
C LEU A 56 -5.93 -12.57 15.43
N PRO A 57 -5.20 -12.41 16.53
CA PRO A 57 -5.56 -12.98 17.84
C PRO A 57 -6.57 -12.11 18.60
N PHE A 58 -7.45 -11.43 17.90
CA PHE A 58 -8.46 -10.57 18.49
C PHE A 58 -9.84 -11.22 18.45
N LYS A 59 -10.63 -10.99 19.51
CA LYS A 59 -12.04 -11.41 19.52
C LYS A 59 -12.86 -10.57 18.53
N LYS A 60 -13.93 -11.15 18.00
CA LYS A 60 -14.90 -10.44 17.17
C LYS A 60 -15.48 -9.23 17.92
N LYS A 61 -15.83 -8.17 17.19
CA LYS A 61 -16.47 -6.96 17.73
C LYS A 61 -15.63 -6.24 18.78
N PHE A 62 -14.32 -6.14 18.54
CA PHE A 62 -13.37 -5.54 19.49
C PHE A 62 -12.98 -4.10 19.15
N PHE A 63 -12.88 -3.76 17.85
CA PHE A 63 -12.40 -2.46 17.42
C PHE A 63 -13.54 -1.52 17.04
N ASP A 64 -13.41 -0.27 17.46
CA ASP A 64 -14.33 0.83 17.07
C ASP A 64 -13.90 1.47 15.76
N PHE A 65 -12.60 1.43 15.46
CA PHE A 65 -12.04 1.90 14.20
C PHE A 65 -10.94 0.96 13.71
N ILE A 66 -10.98 0.65 12.42
CA ILE A 66 -9.92 -0.09 11.73
C ILE A 66 -9.43 0.74 10.56
N CYS A 67 -8.13 0.96 10.48
CA CYS A 67 -7.46 1.55 9.34
C CYS A 67 -6.61 0.49 8.64
N SER A 68 -6.67 0.42 7.31
CA SER A 68 -5.76 -0.39 6.51
C SER A 68 -5.40 0.37 5.24
N ASP A 69 -4.31 1.11 5.30
CA ASP A 69 -3.86 2.00 4.23
C ASP A 69 -2.76 1.35 3.41
N GLN A 70 -3.03 1.12 2.12
CA GLN A 70 -2.11 0.53 1.15
C GLN A 70 -1.61 -0.88 1.51
N VAL A 71 -2.42 -1.70 2.16
CA VAL A 71 -2.02 -3.02 2.67
C VAL A 71 -2.77 -4.17 2.00
N LEU A 72 -4.10 -4.14 1.96
CA LEU A 72 -4.92 -5.31 1.61
C LEU A 72 -4.63 -5.87 0.21
N HIS A 73 -4.25 -5.04 -0.74
CA HIS A 73 -3.89 -5.48 -2.10
C HIS A 73 -2.53 -6.21 -2.18
N HIS A 74 -1.76 -6.23 -1.08
CA HIS A 74 -0.55 -7.05 -0.95
C HIS A 74 -0.84 -8.42 -0.32
N THR A 75 -2.04 -8.64 0.20
CA THR A 75 -2.45 -9.95 0.73
C THR A 75 -2.78 -10.92 -0.42
N LYS A 76 -2.71 -12.22 -0.13
CA LYS A 76 -3.03 -13.27 -1.13
C LYS A 76 -4.47 -13.14 -1.67
N ASP A 77 -5.39 -12.69 -0.83
CA ASP A 77 -6.80 -12.46 -1.16
C ASP A 77 -7.29 -11.22 -0.42
N THR A 78 -7.45 -10.14 -1.18
CA THR A 78 -7.87 -8.82 -0.67
C THR A 78 -9.27 -8.87 -0.06
N GLU A 79 -10.21 -9.55 -0.72
CA GLU A 79 -11.61 -9.62 -0.27
C GLU A 79 -11.74 -10.42 1.03
N SER A 80 -11.09 -11.57 1.09
CA SER A 80 -11.06 -12.38 2.31
C SER A 80 -10.43 -11.63 3.48
N SER A 81 -9.32 -10.93 3.24
CA SER A 81 -8.66 -10.11 4.27
C SER A 81 -9.56 -8.97 4.76
N PHE A 82 -10.27 -8.31 3.86
CA PHE A 82 -11.27 -7.30 4.22
C PHE A 82 -12.39 -7.88 5.07
N LYS A 83 -12.98 -9.02 4.66
CA LYS A 83 -14.03 -9.71 5.42
C LYS A 83 -13.56 -10.16 6.81
N MET A 84 -12.27 -10.50 6.95
CA MET A 84 -11.71 -10.84 8.28
C MET A 84 -11.64 -9.60 9.17
N LEU A 85 -11.17 -8.47 8.66
CA LEU A 85 -11.12 -7.22 9.43
C LEU A 85 -12.52 -6.75 9.85
N THR A 86 -13.52 -6.82 8.97
CA THR A 86 -14.89 -6.40 9.30
C THR A 86 -15.52 -7.19 10.44
N LYS A 87 -15.16 -8.47 10.61
CA LYS A 87 -15.63 -9.29 11.75
C LYS A 87 -15.12 -8.79 13.11
N LEU A 88 -14.01 -8.03 13.10
CA LEU A 88 -13.42 -7.48 14.33
C LEU A 88 -14.04 -6.15 14.73
N LEU A 89 -14.82 -5.50 13.86
CA LEU A 89 -15.51 -4.24 14.17
C LEU A 89 -16.65 -4.44 15.17
N THR A 90 -16.78 -3.50 16.09
CA THR A 90 -17.98 -3.37 16.94
C THR A 90 -19.20 -3.04 16.05
N LYS A 91 -20.41 -3.13 16.63
CA LYS A 91 -21.66 -2.87 15.87
C LYS A 91 -21.72 -1.48 15.23
N LYS A 92 -21.06 -0.48 15.84
CA LYS A 92 -20.97 0.91 15.34
C LYS A 92 -19.56 1.23 14.81
N GLY A 93 -18.70 0.23 14.71
CA GLY A 93 -17.32 0.42 14.27
C GLY A 93 -17.21 0.79 12.80
N ILE A 94 -16.18 1.54 12.48
CA ILE A 94 -15.90 2.05 11.12
C ILE A 94 -14.58 1.45 10.63
N ILE A 95 -14.52 1.10 9.35
CA ILE A 95 -13.29 0.72 8.68
C ILE A 95 -12.95 1.71 7.58
N SER A 96 -11.70 2.17 7.59
CA SER A 96 -11.10 2.97 6.51
C SER A 96 -10.09 2.12 5.77
N ILE A 97 -10.24 1.98 4.47
CA ILE A 97 -9.30 1.24 3.64
C ILE A 97 -8.86 2.07 2.44
N TYR A 98 -7.60 1.93 2.07
CA TYR A 98 -7.08 2.40 0.80
C TYR A 98 -6.41 1.25 0.08
N VAL A 99 -6.87 0.94 -1.13
CA VAL A 99 -6.31 -0.08 -2.01
C VAL A 99 -6.02 0.49 -3.38
N TYR A 100 -5.00 -0.02 -4.04
CA TYR A 100 -4.68 0.43 -5.38
C TYR A 100 -5.76 0.02 -6.37
N ARG A 101 -6.11 0.95 -7.25
CA ARG A 101 -6.97 0.64 -8.37
C ARG A 101 -6.25 -0.32 -9.33
N LYS A 102 -6.97 -1.30 -9.86
CA LYS A 102 -6.48 -2.14 -10.95
C LYS A 102 -6.08 -1.25 -12.14
N LYS A 103 -4.85 -1.37 -12.58
CA LYS A 103 -4.25 -0.55 -13.62
C LYS A 103 -4.73 -0.95 -15.02
N GLY A 104 -4.33 -0.21 -16.03
CA GLY A 104 -4.55 -0.59 -17.43
C GLY A 104 -3.75 -1.85 -17.82
N PRO A 105 -4.17 -2.58 -18.87
CA PRO A 105 -3.56 -3.85 -19.24
C PRO A 105 -2.07 -3.75 -19.58
N LEU A 106 -1.62 -2.68 -20.20
CA LEU A 106 -0.20 -2.45 -20.52
C LEU A 106 0.63 -2.37 -19.25
N ARG A 107 0.11 -1.67 -18.25
CA ARG A 107 0.76 -1.52 -16.96
C ARG A 107 0.78 -2.84 -16.18
N GLU A 108 -0.32 -3.57 -16.14
CA GLU A 108 -0.38 -4.88 -15.48
C GLU A 108 0.61 -5.86 -16.13
N PHE A 109 0.73 -5.82 -17.47
CA PHE A 109 1.70 -6.64 -18.18
C PHE A 109 3.14 -6.28 -17.78
N ALA A 110 3.50 -4.97 -17.79
CA ALA A 110 4.83 -4.51 -17.43
C ALA A 110 5.17 -4.86 -15.97
N ASP A 111 4.26 -4.59 -15.03
CA ASP A 111 4.45 -4.92 -13.61
C ASP A 111 4.65 -6.42 -13.38
N ASN A 112 3.86 -7.26 -14.05
CA ASN A 112 3.98 -8.71 -13.94
C ASN A 112 5.30 -9.23 -14.53
N HIS A 113 5.73 -8.66 -15.65
CA HIS A 113 7.01 -9.02 -16.28
C HIS A 113 8.19 -8.64 -15.38
N ILE A 114 8.22 -7.42 -14.89
CA ILE A 114 9.26 -6.91 -13.98
C ILE A 114 9.29 -7.76 -12.70
N ARG A 115 8.15 -8.01 -12.10
CA ARG A 115 8.05 -8.79 -10.85
C ARG A 115 8.59 -10.22 -11.00
N LYS A 116 8.26 -10.90 -12.11
CA LYS A 116 8.80 -12.26 -12.39
C LYS A 116 10.33 -12.28 -12.50
N SER A 117 10.90 -11.19 -12.99
CA SER A 117 12.37 -11.06 -13.15
C SER A 117 13.03 -10.67 -11.82
N THR A 118 12.47 -9.66 -11.11
CA THR A 118 13.07 -9.13 -9.87
C THR A 118 13.05 -10.14 -8.72
N ILE A 119 12.08 -11.04 -8.64
CA ILE A 119 12.06 -12.12 -7.64
C ILE A 119 13.30 -13.02 -7.71
N LYS A 120 13.91 -13.12 -8.88
CA LYS A 120 15.10 -13.96 -9.13
C LYS A 120 16.43 -13.20 -8.99
N MET A 121 16.38 -11.90 -8.77
CA MET A 121 17.56 -11.03 -8.66
C MET A 121 18.11 -11.05 -7.23
N SER A 122 19.44 -10.91 -7.13
CA SER A 122 20.07 -10.58 -5.87
C SER A 122 19.76 -9.15 -5.44
N GLU A 123 19.94 -8.82 -4.17
CA GLU A 123 19.75 -7.46 -3.65
C GLU A 123 20.54 -6.42 -4.45
N LYS A 124 21.82 -6.73 -4.77
CA LYS A 124 22.67 -5.85 -5.60
C LYS A 124 22.08 -5.60 -6.98
N GLN A 125 21.58 -6.64 -7.64
CA GLN A 125 20.93 -6.52 -8.95
C GLN A 125 19.62 -5.72 -8.88
N CYS A 126 18.82 -5.90 -7.82
CA CYS A 126 17.61 -5.09 -7.59
C CYS A 126 17.97 -3.61 -7.38
N MET A 127 19.02 -3.32 -6.62
CA MET A 127 19.47 -1.94 -6.40
C MET A 127 19.96 -1.28 -7.70
N GLU A 128 20.71 -2.00 -8.52
CA GLU A 128 21.19 -1.52 -9.82
C GLU A 128 20.01 -1.27 -10.78
N PHE A 129 19.09 -2.22 -10.88
CA PHE A 129 17.86 -2.07 -11.65
C PHE A 129 17.08 -0.83 -11.20
N SER A 130 16.92 -0.64 -9.89
CA SER A 130 16.20 0.51 -9.33
C SER A 130 16.87 1.84 -9.66
N LYS A 131 18.20 1.90 -9.63
CA LYS A 131 18.98 3.09 -10.05
C LYS A 131 18.74 3.41 -11.53
N ASN A 132 18.82 2.40 -12.40
CA ASN A 132 18.62 2.58 -13.84
C ASN A 132 17.18 3.06 -14.13
N MET A 133 16.18 2.53 -13.41
CA MET A 133 14.79 2.99 -13.52
C MET A 133 14.62 4.44 -13.03
N ALA A 134 15.31 4.83 -11.97
CA ALA A 134 15.29 6.21 -11.48
C ALA A 134 15.93 7.19 -12.47
N GLU A 135 17.05 6.81 -13.11
CA GLU A 135 17.70 7.60 -14.15
C GLU A 135 16.84 7.74 -15.41
N LEU A 136 16.19 6.65 -15.84
CA LEU A 136 15.20 6.70 -16.91
C LEU A 136 14.06 7.68 -16.57
N GLY A 137 13.51 7.58 -15.35
CA GLY A 137 12.48 8.51 -14.88
C GLY A 137 12.95 9.97 -14.89
N LYS A 138 14.20 10.22 -14.46
CA LYS A 138 14.83 11.54 -14.49
C LYS A 138 14.98 12.07 -15.93
N SER A 139 15.48 11.24 -16.85
CA SER A 139 15.64 11.60 -18.26
C SER A 139 14.29 11.93 -18.92
N LEU A 140 13.26 11.10 -18.65
CA LEU A 140 11.91 11.36 -19.14
C LEU A 140 11.31 12.65 -18.55
N SER A 141 11.67 13.03 -17.31
CA SER A 141 11.18 14.26 -16.68
C SER A 141 11.70 15.54 -17.36
N GLN A 142 12.78 15.44 -18.10
CA GLN A 142 13.34 16.56 -18.87
C GLN A 142 12.59 16.81 -20.18
N ILE A 143 11.78 15.85 -20.64
CA ILE A 143 10.99 15.96 -21.86
C ILE A 143 9.72 16.76 -21.56
N LYS A 144 9.78 18.08 -21.72
CA LYS A 144 8.65 19.01 -21.52
C LYS A 144 7.66 19.01 -22.71
N LYS A 145 7.26 17.83 -23.16
CA LYS A 145 6.28 17.68 -24.26
C LYS A 145 4.98 17.08 -23.75
N LYS A 146 3.88 17.47 -24.39
CA LYS A 146 2.53 16.93 -24.13
C LYS A 146 2.08 16.06 -25.29
N ILE A 147 1.27 15.06 -24.98
CA ILE A 147 0.56 14.24 -25.97
C ILE A 147 -0.94 14.42 -25.75
N THR A 148 -1.69 14.47 -26.84
CA THR A 148 -3.15 14.58 -26.79
C THR A 148 -3.77 13.32 -27.36
N ILE A 149 -4.59 12.68 -26.55
CA ILE A 149 -5.44 11.55 -26.92
C ILE A 149 -6.82 12.13 -27.20
N LYS A 150 -7.25 12.05 -28.47
CA LYS A 150 -8.51 12.67 -28.91
C LYS A 150 -9.73 11.94 -28.39
N GLU A 151 -9.67 10.61 -28.32
CA GLU A 151 -10.77 9.76 -27.90
C GLU A 151 -10.32 8.72 -26.86
N ASP A 152 -11.25 8.25 -26.04
CA ASP A 152 -10.97 7.17 -25.10
C ASP A 152 -10.48 5.92 -25.83
N ILE A 153 -9.49 5.22 -25.26
CA ILE A 153 -9.05 3.90 -25.72
C ILE A 153 -9.47 2.88 -24.64
N PRO A 154 -10.72 2.38 -24.69
CA PRO A 154 -11.30 1.59 -23.59
C PRO A 154 -10.53 0.30 -23.32
N LEU A 155 -10.04 -0.37 -24.38
CA LEU A 155 -9.27 -1.61 -24.27
C LEU A 155 -8.00 -1.43 -23.43
N LEU A 156 -7.34 -0.27 -23.55
CA LEU A 156 -6.13 0.08 -22.78
C LEU A 156 -6.45 0.85 -21.50
N LYS A 157 -7.72 1.17 -21.24
CA LYS A 157 -8.18 2.03 -20.14
C LYS A 157 -7.52 3.41 -20.13
N ILE A 158 -7.17 3.93 -21.29
CA ILE A 158 -6.62 5.28 -21.47
C ILE A 158 -7.77 6.22 -21.80
N LYS A 159 -7.88 7.30 -21.06
CA LYS A 159 -8.89 8.34 -21.26
C LYS A 159 -8.43 9.39 -22.25
N ALA A 160 -9.37 9.99 -22.98
CA ALA A 160 -9.12 11.19 -23.76
C ALA A 160 -8.60 12.32 -22.86
N GLY A 161 -7.71 13.15 -23.39
CA GLY A 161 -7.11 14.24 -22.63
C GLY A 161 -5.70 14.57 -23.09
N THR A 162 -5.16 15.64 -22.51
CA THR A 162 -3.77 16.06 -22.76
C THR A 162 -2.91 15.74 -21.55
N TYR A 163 -1.83 15.01 -21.76
CA TYR A 163 -0.94 14.49 -20.76
C TYR A 163 0.49 14.94 -20.98
N ASP A 164 1.22 15.22 -19.91
CA ASP A 164 2.67 15.30 -20.01
C ASP A 164 3.23 13.93 -20.40
N ILE A 165 4.16 13.88 -21.33
CA ILE A 165 4.68 12.61 -21.86
C ILE A 165 5.28 11.74 -20.77
N GLN A 166 6.01 12.33 -19.82
CA GLN A 166 6.56 11.63 -18.67
C GLN A 166 5.45 10.99 -17.84
N ARG A 167 4.43 11.78 -17.47
CA ARG A 167 3.30 11.31 -16.65
C ARG A 167 2.52 10.20 -17.36
N PHE A 168 2.33 10.32 -18.67
CA PHE A 168 1.66 9.32 -19.48
C PHE A 168 2.44 7.99 -19.50
N LEU A 169 3.75 8.03 -19.78
CA LEU A 169 4.61 6.85 -19.78
C LEU A 169 4.73 6.24 -18.39
N TYR A 170 4.92 7.06 -17.36
CA TYR A 170 5.00 6.58 -15.99
C TYR A 170 3.73 5.84 -15.56
N TRP A 171 2.56 6.43 -15.78
CA TRP A 171 1.30 5.81 -15.33
C TRP A 171 0.87 4.61 -16.16
N ASN A 172 1.27 4.50 -17.39
CA ASN A 172 0.85 3.42 -18.28
C ASN A 172 1.91 2.31 -18.46
N PHE A 173 3.20 2.60 -18.19
CA PHE A 173 4.27 1.66 -18.53
C PHE A 173 5.35 1.46 -17.45
N LEU A 174 5.70 2.46 -16.63
CA LEU A 174 6.98 2.48 -15.93
C LEU A 174 6.95 2.45 -14.40
N LYS A 175 5.80 2.55 -13.74
CA LYS A 175 5.79 2.71 -12.28
C LYS A 175 6.23 1.49 -11.50
#